data_150d369daac81cf3e45170cedbcfeca6
#
_entry.id   150d369daac81cf3e45170cedbcfeca6
#
_cell.length_a   1.000
_cell.length_b   1.000
_cell.length_c   1.000
_cell.angle_alpha   90.00
_cell.angle_beta   90.00
_cell.angle_gamma   90.00
#
_symmetry.space_group_name_H-M   'P 1'
#
loop_
_entity.id
_entity.type
_entity.pdbx_description
1 polymer ?
#
loop_
_entity_poly.entity_id
_entity_poly.type
_entity_poly.pdbx_seq_one_letter_code
_entity_poly.pdbx_strand_id
1 'polypeptide(L)'
;MFALSIITLSLVIQHFNMIELTAEIPFLWRLGAESSEGYCSVSMIVPCPPETEIKDLTIETSVLSLSSDSIRSEKEETLEWNQEDISLFLKLVNQKQLANKQRISDTVRIDLTDPAIIDIIHIVAAAGFGVAFTSYGLLKESNGLYPVHSCEIGALASLNTIIGFRPCIVVDIEDDDVVCVLLEDIDVQATDEYDRLSIHDLLLAKRGDILHPEFAETKAKPETTVLH
;
A
#
# COMPACT_ATOMS: atom_id res chain seq x y z
N MET A 1 -1.53 -29.54 33.60
CA MET A 1 -0.37 -28.63 33.57
C MET A 1 -0.04 -28.12 32.15
N PHE A 2 -0.92 -28.33 31.16
CA PHE A 2 -0.69 -27.88 29.76
C PHE A 2 -1.50 -26.63 29.36
N ALA A 3 -2.51 -26.22 30.14
CA ALA A 3 -3.36 -25.09 29.79
C ALA A 3 -2.71 -23.70 30.07
N LEU A 4 -1.79 -23.62 31.02
CA LEU A 4 -1.10 -22.36 31.34
C LEU A 4 -0.07 -21.96 30.26
N SER A 5 0.52 -22.94 29.57
CA SER A 5 1.54 -22.67 28.54
C SER A 5 0.95 -22.05 27.29
N ILE A 6 -0.27 -22.45 26.90
CA ILE A 6 -0.95 -21.93 25.70
C ILE A 6 -1.42 -20.50 25.93
N ILE A 7 -1.93 -20.19 27.13
CA ILE A 7 -2.40 -18.83 27.46
C ILE A 7 -1.23 -17.86 27.54
N THR A 8 -0.08 -18.28 28.06
CA THR A 8 1.13 -17.44 28.14
C THR A 8 1.70 -17.17 26.75
N LEU A 9 1.71 -18.16 25.85
CA LEU A 9 2.19 -18.00 24.49
C LEU A 9 1.26 -17.07 23.66
N SER A 10 -0.06 -17.20 23.82
CA SER A 10 -1.05 -16.35 23.17
C SER A 10 -0.99 -14.90 23.66
N LEU A 11 -0.72 -14.67 24.96
CA LEU A 11 -0.56 -13.33 25.51
C LEU A 11 0.76 -12.67 25.05
N VAL A 12 1.82 -13.44 24.91
CA VAL A 12 3.10 -12.96 24.39
C VAL A 12 2.96 -12.57 22.92
N ILE A 13 2.28 -13.38 22.10
CA ILE A 13 2.02 -13.07 20.70
C ILE A 13 1.15 -11.80 20.55
N GLN A 14 0.13 -11.61 21.40
CA GLN A 14 -0.67 -10.39 21.39
C GLN A 14 0.11 -9.13 21.77
N HIS A 15 1.17 -9.21 22.58
CA HIS A 15 2.00 -8.07 22.92
C HIS A 15 3.00 -7.69 21.82
N PHE A 16 3.42 -8.65 20.98
CA PHE A 16 4.37 -8.40 19.91
C PHE A 16 3.74 -7.80 18.64
N ASN A 17 2.45 -7.92 18.46
CA ASN A 17 1.76 -7.36 17.29
C ASN A 17 1.42 -5.87 17.46
N MET A 18 1.41 -5.37 18.69
CA MET A 18 1.21 -3.96 19.00
C MET A 18 2.55 -3.26 19.13
N ILE A 19 2.87 -2.40 18.18
CA ILE A 19 4.10 -1.61 18.21
C ILE A 19 3.77 -0.18 18.55
N GLU A 20 4.53 0.39 19.46
CA GLU A 20 4.49 1.81 19.79
C GLU A 20 5.61 2.49 19.00
N LEU A 21 5.21 3.29 18.00
CA LEU A 21 6.16 4.05 17.21
C LEU A 21 6.61 5.27 18.00
N THR A 22 7.90 5.31 18.27
CA THR A 22 8.62 6.47 18.77
C THR A 22 9.22 7.24 17.58
N ALA A 23 10.12 8.18 17.85
CA ALA A 23 10.78 8.97 16.80
C ALA A 23 11.62 8.13 15.79
N GLU A 24 11.97 6.91 16.16
CA GLU A 24 12.71 5.98 15.31
C GLU A 24 11.80 4.80 14.95
N ILE A 25 11.61 4.57 13.64
CA ILE A 25 10.87 3.42 13.11
C ILE A 25 11.91 2.36 12.76
N PRO A 26 11.93 1.21 13.45
CA PRO A 26 12.97 0.20 13.28
C PRO A 26 12.64 -0.78 12.14
N PHE A 27 11.81 -0.39 11.18
CA PHE A 27 11.38 -1.30 10.13
C PHE A 27 12.44 -1.44 9.04
N LEU A 28 12.53 -2.65 8.50
CA LEU A 28 13.42 -2.99 7.42
C LEU A 28 12.61 -3.57 6.25
N TRP A 29 13.07 -3.32 5.04
CA TRP A 29 12.65 -4.09 3.88
C TRP A 29 13.58 -5.27 3.68
N ARG A 30 13.05 -6.40 3.27
CA ARG A 30 13.81 -7.54 2.78
C ARG A 30 13.41 -7.79 1.34
N LEU A 31 14.41 -7.74 0.46
CA LEU A 31 14.30 -8.17 -0.92
C LEU A 31 14.72 -9.65 -0.97
N GLY A 32 13.84 -10.50 -1.46
CA GLY A 32 14.13 -11.92 -1.67
C GLY A 32 15.15 -12.11 -2.79
N ALA A 33 15.65 -13.33 -2.93
CA ALA A 33 16.52 -13.67 -4.04
C ALA A 33 15.81 -13.45 -5.37
N GLU A 34 16.57 -12.98 -6.37
CA GLU A 34 16.05 -12.71 -7.70
C GLU A 34 15.50 -13.99 -8.36
N SER A 35 14.29 -13.94 -8.86
CA SER A 35 13.67 -15.01 -9.63
C SER A 35 14.29 -15.14 -11.02
N SER A 36 13.97 -16.22 -11.73
CA SER A 36 14.39 -16.40 -13.13
C SER A 36 13.86 -15.33 -14.09
N GLU A 37 12.85 -14.60 -13.68
CA GLU A 37 12.18 -13.53 -14.44
C GLU A 37 12.72 -12.14 -14.11
N GLY A 38 13.68 -12.03 -13.19
CA GLY A 38 14.30 -10.75 -12.82
C GLY A 38 13.54 -9.98 -11.74
N TYR A 39 12.68 -10.64 -10.97
CA TYR A 39 11.93 -10.01 -9.88
C TYR A 39 12.36 -10.53 -8.52
N CYS A 40 12.32 -9.66 -7.51
CA CYS A 40 12.52 -9.97 -6.12
C CYS A 40 11.21 -9.76 -5.35
N SER A 41 10.85 -10.68 -4.45
CA SER A 41 9.75 -10.45 -3.51
C SER A 41 10.14 -9.40 -2.48
N VAL A 42 9.19 -8.57 -2.06
CA VAL A 42 9.40 -7.55 -1.03
C VAL A 42 8.65 -7.95 0.22
N SER A 43 9.32 -7.89 1.38
CA SER A 43 8.69 -8.11 2.69
C SER A 43 9.16 -7.08 3.69
N MET A 44 8.31 -6.73 4.64
CA MET A 44 8.69 -5.91 5.79
C MET A 44 9.17 -6.79 6.93
N ILE A 45 10.29 -6.42 7.55
CA ILE A 45 10.80 -7.04 8.77
C ILE A 45 10.63 -6.04 9.92
N VAL A 46 10.11 -6.54 11.01
CA VAL A 46 10.14 -5.87 12.31
C VAL A 46 11.18 -6.57 13.17
N PRO A 47 12.34 -5.96 13.41
CA PRO A 47 13.38 -6.58 14.22
C PRO A 47 12.90 -6.77 15.66
N CYS A 48 13.10 -7.94 16.20
CA CYS A 48 12.91 -8.20 17.62
C CYS A 48 14.17 -7.84 18.41
N PRO A 49 14.03 -7.38 19.65
CA PRO A 49 15.18 -7.11 20.51
C PRO A 49 16.07 -8.37 20.61
N PRO A 50 17.40 -8.23 20.51
CA PRO A 50 18.34 -9.36 20.51
C PRO A 50 18.33 -10.20 21.79
N GLU A 51 17.71 -9.70 22.86
CA GLU A 51 17.56 -10.38 24.14
C GLU A 51 16.42 -11.40 24.16
N THR A 52 15.59 -11.41 23.12
CA THR A 52 14.46 -12.35 22.98
C THR A 52 14.85 -13.48 22.04
N GLU A 53 14.55 -14.74 22.42
CA GLU A 53 14.69 -15.92 21.52
C GLU A 53 13.64 -15.89 20.39
N ILE A 54 12.95 -14.77 20.19
CA ILE A 54 11.85 -14.62 19.24
C ILE A 54 12.44 -14.15 17.90
N LYS A 55 12.04 -14.81 16.82
CA LYS A 55 12.42 -14.42 15.47
C LYS A 55 11.75 -13.10 15.09
N ASP A 56 12.42 -12.33 14.24
CA ASP A 56 11.86 -11.14 13.62
C ASP A 56 10.49 -11.42 12.99
N LEU A 57 9.56 -10.49 13.19
CA LEU A 57 8.27 -10.58 12.53
C LEU A 57 8.43 -10.18 11.06
N THR A 58 7.99 -11.04 10.16
CA THR A 58 8.01 -10.77 8.72
C THR A 58 6.59 -10.62 8.20
N ILE A 59 6.33 -9.56 7.45
CA ILE A 59 5.09 -9.33 6.72
C ILE A 59 5.41 -9.39 5.24
N GLU A 60 4.93 -10.45 4.58
CA GLU A 60 5.06 -10.61 3.13
C GLU A 60 4.14 -9.62 2.43
N THR A 61 4.63 -8.99 1.36
CA THR A 61 3.79 -8.12 0.51
C THR A 61 3.50 -8.80 -0.82
N SER A 62 2.52 -8.27 -1.56
CA SER A 62 2.24 -8.69 -2.95
C SER A 62 3.16 -8.01 -3.97
N VAL A 63 4.04 -7.12 -3.51
CA VAL A 63 4.88 -6.29 -4.37
C VAL A 63 6.10 -7.07 -4.85
N LEU A 64 6.39 -6.93 -6.14
CA LEU A 64 7.59 -7.42 -6.78
C LEU A 64 8.47 -6.24 -7.20
N SER A 65 9.73 -6.26 -6.79
CA SER A 65 10.73 -5.29 -7.22
C SER A 65 11.46 -5.80 -8.46
N LEU A 66 11.67 -4.93 -9.44
CA LEU A 66 12.58 -5.24 -10.54
C LEU A 66 14.03 -5.13 -10.05
N SER A 67 14.83 -6.15 -10.34
CA SER A 67 16.28 -6.05 -10.13
C SER A 67 16.87 -5.02 -11.09
N SER A 68 17.47 -3.97 -10.54
CA SER A 68 18.08 -2.89 -11.33
C SER A 68 19.48 -3.24 -11.85
N ASP A 69 20.10 -4.28 -11.32
CA ASP A 69 21.47 -4.62 -11.65
C ASP A 69 21.55 -5.81 -12.60
N SER A 70 22.42 -5.70 -13.61
CA SER A 70 22.73 -6.75 -14.58
C SER A 70 23.40 -8.00 -13.96
N ILE A 71 23.64 -7.99 -12.66
CA ILE A 71 24.21 -9.10 -11.89
C ILE A 71 23.10 -9.63 -11.01
N ARG A 72 22.62 -10.84 -11.32
CA ARG A 72 21.65 -11.57 -10.47
C ARG A 72 22.17 -11.66 -9.04
N SER A 73 21.43 -11.08 -8.10
CA SER A 73 21.72 -11.28 -6.69
C SER A 73 21.07 -12.60 -6.26
N GLU A 74 21.90 -13.62 -6.01
CA GLU A 74 21.43 -14.90 -5.42
C GLU A 74 21.14 -14.78 -3.92
N LYS A 75 21.36 -13.61 -3.34
CA LYS A 75 21.23 -13.36 -1.90
C LYS A 75 20.08 -12.43 -1.60
N GLU A 76 19.43 -12.70 -0.50
CA GLU A 76 18.50 -11.75 0.11
C GLU A 76 19.24 -10.47 0.53
N GLU A 77 18.60 -9.33 0.34
CA GLU A 77 19.09 -8.02 0.75
C GLU A 77 18.15 -7.40 1.77
N THR A 78 18.72 -6.72 2.76
CA THR A 78 17.96 -6.01 3.78
C THR A 78 18.27 -4.53 3.71
N LEU A 79 17.24 -3.70 3.62
CA LEU A 79 17.32 -2.24 3.49
C LEU A 79 16.56 -1.59 4.65
N GLU A 80 17.10 -0.51 5.19
CA GLU A 80 16.38 0.32 6.16
C GLU A 80 15.27 1.12 5.45
N TRP A 81 14.15 1.35 6.13
CA TRP A 81 13.14 2.27 5.64
C TRP A 81 13.73 3.67 5.51
N ASN A 82 13.54 4.27 4.33
CA ASN A 82 13.96 5.63 4.08
C ASN A 82 12.94 6.65 4.62
N GLN A 83 13.25 7.94 4.52
CA GLN A 83 12.39 9.02 5.03
C GLN A 83 11.05 9.11 4.28
N GLU A 84 10.99 8.70 3.02
CA GLU A 84 9.79 8.71 2.18
C GLU A 84 8.86 7.58 2.60
N ASP A 85 9.39 6.36 2.82
CA ASP A 85 8.64 5.22 3.36
C ASP A 85 7.97 5.59 4.70
N ILE A 86 8.77 6.16 5.62
CA ILE A 86 8.31 6.56 6.95
C ILE A 86 7.21 7.64 6.85
N SER A 87 7.43 8.65 6.02
CA SER A 87 6.50 9.77 5.87
C SER A 87 5.17 9.31 5.28
N LEU A 88 5.19 8.48 4.24
CA LEU A 88 4.00 7.92 3.62
C LEU A 88 3.24 7.04 4.62
N PHE A 89 3.94 6.12 5.28
CA PHE A 89 3.35 5.22 6.28
C PHE A 89 2.65 5.98 7.39
N LEU A 90 3.33 6.95 8.04
CA LEU A 90 2.76 7.74 9.13
C LEU A 90 1.56 8.57 8.66
N LYS A 91 1.61 9.13 7.44
CA LYS A 91 0.50 9.88 6.87
C LYS A 91 -0.74 8.99 6.71
N LEU A 92 -0.60 7.79 6.13
CA LEU A 92 -1.70 6.85 5.92
C LEU A 92 -2.27 6.32 7.25
N VAL A 93 -1.41 5.97 8.21
CA VAL A 93 -1.84 5.53 9.54
C VAL A 93 -2.62 6.63 10.27
N ASN A 94 -2.14 7.87 10.22
CA ASN A 94 -2.84 9.01 10.83
C ASN A 94 -4.20 9.26 10.18
N GLN A 95 -4.31 9.19 8.85
CA GLN A 95 -5.59 9.32 8.17
C GLN A 95 -6.59 8.25 8.60
N LYS A 96 -6.13 6.99 8.73
CA LYS A 96 -6.95 5.90 9.25
C LYS A 96 -7.41 6.15 10.68
N GLN A 97 -6.53 6.61 11.56
CA GLN A 97 -6.88 6.90 12.95
C GLN A 97 -7.92 8.04 13.04
N LEU A 98 -7.76 9.09 12.23
CA LEU A 98 -8.73 10.18 12.16
C LEU A 98 -10.10 9.71 11.65
N ALA A 99 -10.13 8.88 10.61
CA ALA A 99 -11.37 8.30 10.09
C ALA A 99 -12.09 7.46 11.17
N ASN A 100 -11.34 6.75 12.01
CA ASN A 100 -11.87 5.96 13.13
C ASN A 100 -12.16 6.79 14.39
N LYS A 101 -12.03 8.14 14.34
CA LYS A 101 -12.22 9.05 15.49
C LYS A 101 -11.32 8.71 16.69
N GLN A 102 -10.20 8.11 16.45
CA GLN A 102 -9.19 7.86 17.49
C GLN A 102 -8.47 9.17 17.83
N ARG A 103 -8.12 9.33 19.12
CA ARG A 103 -7.31 10.49 19.52
C ARG A 103 -5.91 10.34 18.96
N ILE A 104 -5.43 11.38 18.28
CA ILE A 104 -4.02 11.48 17.91
C ILE A 104 -3.23 11.61 19.21
N SER A 105 -2.35 10.66 19.46
CA SER A 105 -1.40 10.65 20.57
C SER A 105 -0.01 11.01 20.03
N ASP A 106 0.86 11.54 20.87
CA ASP A 106 2.27 11.77 20.50
C ASP A 106 3.00 10.46 20.17
N THR A 107 2.44 9.32 20.55
CA THR A 107 2.88 7.98 20.19
C THR A 107 1.82 7.30 19.32
N VAL A 108 2.24 6.83 18.16
CA VAL A 108 1.38 6.08 17.25
C VAL A 108 1.47 4.59 17.61
N ARG A 109 0.36 4.01 18.02
CA ARG A 109 0.27 2.57 18.27
C ARG A 109 -0.28 1.88 17.02
N ILE A 110 0.41 0.87 16.55
CA ILE A 110 0.03 0.07 15.39
C ILE A 110 -0.18 -1.37 15.81
N ASP A 111 -1.27 -1.96 15.32
CA ASP A 111 -1.52 -3.39 15.39
C ASP A 111 -1.18 -4.01 14.02
N LEU A 112 -0.08 -4.75 13.97
CA LEU A 112 0.37 -5.42 12.74
C LEU A 112 -0.51 -6.61 12.33
N THR A 113 -1.56 -6.93 13.10
CA THR A 113 -2.60 -7.89 12.70
C THR A 113 -3.82 -7.21 12.10
N ASP A 114 -3.91 -5.88 12.19
CA ASP A 114 -4.99 -5.12 11.58
C ASP A 114 -4.85 -5.14 10.03
N PRO A 115 -5.81 -5.70 9.29
CA PRO A 115 -5.75 -5.78 7.83
C PRO A 115 -5.49 -4.44 7.16
N ALA A 116 -6.02 -3.34 7.71
CA ALA A 116 -5.80 -2.02 7.12
C ALA A 116 -4.40 -1.46 7.40
N ILE A 117 -3.69 -1.94 8.42
CA ILE A 117 -2.25 -1.64 8.60
C ILE A 117 -1.42 -2.47 7.61
N ILE A 118 -1.81 -3.72 7.40
CA ILE A 118 -1.16 -4.58 6.39
C ILE A 118 -1.33 -3.96 4.99
N ASP A 119 -2.53 -3.49 4.64
CA ASP A 119 -2.76 -2.76 3.37
C ASP A 119 -1.86 -1.53 3.24
N ILE A 120 -1.70 -0.73 4.30
CA ILE A 120 -0.80 0.43 4.30
C ILE A 120 0.65 -0.02 4.04
N ILE A 121 1.09 -1.13 4.62
CA ILE A 121 2.43 -1.68 4.37
C ILE A 121 2.60 -2.08 2.90
N HIS A 122 1.59 -2.71 2.28
CA HIS A 122 1.60 -3.03 0.86
C HIS A 122 1.69 -1.77 -0.02
N ILE A 123 0.98 -0.69 0.35
CA ILE A 123 1.02 0.59 -0.37
C ILE A 123 2.41 1.22 -0.28
N VAL A 124 3.04 1.22 0.90
CA VAL A 124 4.40 1.75 1.08
C VAL A 124 5.42 0.91 0.31
N ALA A 125 5.29 -0.43 0.33
CA ALA A 125 6.13 -1.32 -0.46
C ALA A 125 5.97 -1.06 -1.97
N ALA A 126 4.73 -0.89 -2.44
CA ALA A 126 4.46 -0.57 -3.85
C ALA A 126 5.11 0.75 -4.25
N ALA A 127 4.99 1.79 -3.43
CA ALA A 127 5.60 3.10 -3.67
C ALA A 127 7.13 3.03 -3.76
N GLY A 128 7.77 2.21 -2.90
CA GLY A 128 9.24 2.10 -2.84
C GLY A 128 9.85 1.17 -3.89
N PHE A 129 9.13 0.13 -4.32
CA PHE A 129 9.70 -0.97 -5.11
C PHE A 129 8.87 -1.34 -6.35
N GLY A 130 7.63 -0.93 -6.44
CA GLY A 130 6.75 -1.28 -7.55
C GLY A 130 7.16 -0.61 -8.86
N VAL A 131 6.67 -1.17 -9.96
CA VAL A 131 6.83 -0.60 -11.30
C VAL A 131 5.50 0.00 -11.73
N ALA A 132 5.51 1.28 -12.09
CA ALA A 132 4.30 1.93 -12.56
C ALA A 132 3.96 1.51 -13.99
N PHE A 133 2.74 1.03 -14.18
CA PHE A 133 2.18 0.77 -15.50
C PHE A 133 1.77 2.09 -16.16
N THR A 134 2.02 2.20 -17.46
CA THR A 134 1.53 3.34 -18.23
C THR A 134 0.03 3.21 -18.42
N SER A 135 -0.70 4.32 -18.24
CA SER A 135 -2.16 4.34 -18.25
C SER A 135 -2.80 4.37 -19.66
N TYR A 136 -2.00 4.25 -20.71
CA TYR A 136 -2.48 4.33 -22.09
C TYR A 136 -3.59 3.31 -22.36
N GLY A 137 -4.79 3.81 -22.67
CA GLY A 137 -5.97 3.00 -22.97
C GLY A 137 -6.80 2.59 -21.74
N LEU A 138 -6.29 2.71 -20.53
CA LEU A 138 -7.03 2.38 -19.31
C LEU A 138 -7.79 3.59 -18.73
N LEU A 139 -7.15 4.77 -18.72
CA LEU A 139 -7.77 5.99 -18.25
C LEU A 139 -8.59 6.67 -19.35
N LYS A 140 -9.75 7.16 -18.96
CA LYS A 140 -10.54 8.06 -19.79
C LYS A 140 -10.10 9.48 -19.49
N GLU A 141 -9.70 10.20 -20.53
CA GLU A 141 -9.42 11.65 -20.39
C GLU A 141 -10.60 12.35 -19.74
N SER A 142 -10.34 13.07 -18.66
CA SER A 142 -11.40 13.82 -17.95
C SER A 142 -11.88 15.04 -18.72
N ASN A 143 -11.09 15.53 -19.70
CA ASN A 143 -11.42 16.69 -20.58
C ASN A 143 -12.04 17.88 -19.84
N GLY A 144 -11.68 18.09 -18.57
CA GLY A 144 -12.22 19.16 -17.73
C GLY A 144 -13.68 18.95 -17.30
N LEU A 145 -14.27 17.78 -17.53
CA LEU A 145 -15.64 17.46 -17.12
C LEU A 145 -15.77 17.29 -15.59
N TYR A 146 -14.67 16.96 -14.93
CA TYR A 146 -14.64 16.73 -13.49
C TYR A 146 -13.65 17.68 -12.82
N PRO A 147 -13.94 18.13 -11.59
CA PRO A 147 -13.00 18.95 -10.83
C PRO A 147 -11.75 18.11 -10.48
N VAL A 148 -10.59 18.65 -10.80
CA VAL A 148 -9.30 18.07 -10.44
C VAL A 148 -9.11 18.15 -8.94
N HIS A 149 -8.68 17.04 -8.33
CA HIS A 149 -8.33 17.02 -6.93
C HIS A 149 -6.94 17.61 -6.69
N SER A 150 -6.72 18.23 -5.53
CA SER A 150 -5.38 18.63 -5.11
C SER A 150 -4.54 17.37 -4.90
N CYS A 151 -3.51 17.19 -5.74
CA CYS A 151 -2.63 16.05 -5.60
C CYS A 151 -1.64 16.29 -4.47
N GLU A 152 -1.67 15.44 -3.47
CA GLU A 152 -0.67 15.37 -2.40
C GLU A 152 -0.29 13.91 -2.17
N ILE A 153 0.98 13.63 -1.96
CA ILE A 153 1.44 12.27 -1.62
C ILE A 153 0.67 11.77 -0.40
N GLY A 154 0.14 10.54 -0.47
CA GLY A 154 -0.71 9.91 0.54
C GLY A 154 -2.18 10.36 0.48
N ALA A 155 -2.59 11.21 -0.46
CA ALA A 155 -4.00 11.55 -0.61
C ALA A 155 -4.79 10.43 -1.29
N LEU A 156 -5.99 10.14 -0.76
CA LEU A 156 -6.97 9.30 -1.43
C LEU A 156 -7.53 10.07 -2.63
N ALA A 157 -7.66 9.42 -3.76
CA ALA A 157 -8.14 9.98 -5.00
C ALA A 157 -8.97 8.96 -5.80
N SER A 158 -9.52 9.38 -6.92
CA SER A 158 -10.21 8.53 -7.89
C SER A 158 -9.64 8.69 -9.28
N LEU A 159 -9.54 7.60 -10.01
CA LEU A 159 -9.20 7.55 -11.43
C LEU A 159 -10.44 7.22 -12.26
N ASN A 160 -10.66 7.95 -13.37
CA ASN A 160 -11.72 7.62 -14.32
C ASN A 160 -11.19 6.58 -15.32
N THR A 161 -11.54 5.33 -15.12
CA THR A 161 -11.10 4.22 -15.99
C THR A 161 -12.17 3.82 -17.00
N ILE A 162 -11.79 3.01 -18.00
CA ILE A 162 -12.73 2.48 -18.99
C ILE A 162 -13.86 1.66 -18.37
N ILE A 163 -13.64 1.08 -17.19
CA ILE A 163 -14.62 0.30 -16.43
C ILE A 163 -15.28 1.09 -15.29
N GLY A 164 -15.03 2.42 -15.22
CA GLY A 164 -15.60 3.34 -14.25
C GLY A 164 -14.58 3.88 -13.26
N PHE A 165 -15.05 4.61 -12.26
CA PHE A 165 -14.16 5.22 -11.26
C PHE A 165 -13.55 4.16 -10.34
N ARG A 166 -12.25 4.32 -10.04
CA ARG A 166 -11.49 3.44 -9.17
C ARG A 166 -10.74 4.24 -8.11
N PRO A 167 -10.79 3.80 -6.85
CA PRO A 167 -10.06 4.46 -5.77
C PRO A 167 -8.57 4.18 -5.89
N CYS A 168 -7.76 5.18 -5.59
CA CYS A 168 -6.32 5.08 -5.55
C CYS A 168 -5.72 5.97 -4.48
N ILE A 169 -4.46 5.77 -4.16
CA ILE A 169 -3.66 6.66 -3.31
C ILE A 169 -2.52 7.21 -4.14
N VAL A 170 -2.34 8.53 -4.10
CA VAL A 170 -1.20 9.22 -4.72
C VAL A 170 0.06 8.91 -3.92
N VAL A 171 1.09 8.37 -4.57
CA VAL A 171 2.34 7.99 -3.87
C VAL A 171 3.55 8.73 -4.38
N ASP A 172 3.51 9.26 -5.60
CA ASP A 172 4.58 10.10 -6.14
C ASP A 172 4.02 11.14 -7.10
N ILE A 173 4.73 12.28 -7.22
CA ILE A 173 4.34 13.40 -8.07
C ILE A 173 5.59 14.00 -8.69
N GLU A 174 5.73 13.87 -10.01
CA GLU A 174 6.81 14.47 -10.79
C GLU A 174 6.21 15.37 -11.89
N ASP A 175 6.30 16.67 -11.71
CA ASP A 175 5.72 17.69 -12.61
C ASP A 175 4.21 17.48 -12.87
N ASP A 176 3.84 17.00 -14.07
CA ASP A 176 2.47 16.69 -14.47
C ASP A 176 2.14 15.19 -14.33
N ASP A 177 3.13 14.39 -14.05
CA ASP A 177 2.97 12.95 -13.84
C ASP A 177 2.69 12.64 -12.38
N VAL A 178 1.74 11.72 -12.14
CA VAL A 178 1.32 11.30 -10.82
C VAL A 178 1.30 9.78 -10.78
N VAL A 179 2.00 9.20 -9.82
CA VAL A 179 1.97 7.75 -9.58
C VAL A 179 0.93 7.46 -8.51
N CYS A 180 0.02 6.54 -8.83
CA CYS A 180 -1.05 6.12 -7.94
C CYS A 180 -0.97 4.62 -7.66
N VAL A 181 -1.18 4.22 -6.42
CA VAL A 181 -1.42 2.82 -6.01
C VAL A 181 -2.91 2.53 -6.11
N LEU A 182 -3.30 1.48 -6.81
CA LEU A 182 -4.68 1.03 -6.92
C LEU A 182 -5.15 0.38 -5.61
N LEU A 183 -6.38 0.71 -5.19
CA LEU A 183 -7.01 0.13 -3.99
C LEU A 183 -8.04 -0.96 -4.32
N GLU A 184 -8.24 -1.25 -5.60
CA GLU A 184 -9.13 -2.30 -6.11
C GLU A 184 -8.54 -2.89 -7.37
N ASP A 185 -8.87 -4.15 -7.64
CA ASP A 185 -8.55 -4.81 -8.91
C ASP A 185 -9.25 -4.12 -10.08
N ILE A 186 -8.54 -4.02 -11.20
CA ILE A 186 -9.09 -3.59 -12.49
C ILE A 186 -9.00 -4.77 -13.45
N ASP A 187 -10.14 -5.40 -13.74
CA ASP A 187 -10.25 -6.48 -14.72
C ASP A 187 -10.67 -5.87 -16.06
N VAL A 188 -9.76 -5.89 -17.03
CA VAL A 188 -9.99 -5.33 -18.36
C VAL A 188 -10.08 -6.49 -19.35
N GLN A 189 -11.25 -7.11 -19.45
CA GLN A 189 -11.50 -8.24 -20.36
C GLN A 189 -11.42 -7.88 -21.88
N ALA A 190 -11.12 -6.63 -22.21
CA ALA A 190 -11.33 -6.13 -23.60
C ALA A 190 -10.08 -5.64 -24.31
N THR A 191 -8.90 -5.65 -23.72
CA THR A 191 -7.68 -5.19 -24.40
C THR A 191 -6.57 -6.23 -24.26
N ASP A 192 -6.02 -6.65 -25.40
CA ASP A 192 -4.95 -7.65 -25.49
C ASP A 192 -3.63 -7.26 -24.78
N GLU A 193 -3.52 -6.03 -24.26
CA GLU A 193 -2.31 -5.52 -23.63
C GLU A 193 -2.32 -5.55 -22.08
N TYR A 194 -3.51 -5.60 -21.45
CA TYR A 194 -3.63 -5.57 -19.98
C TYR A 194 -4.73 -6.53 -19.55
N ASP A 195 -4.37 -7.76 -19.24
CA ASP A 195 -5.34 -8.76 -18.80
C ASP A 195 -5.92 -8.42 -17.44
N ARG A 196 -5.12 -7.85 -16.53
CA ARG A 196 -5.55 -7.51 -15.18
C ARG A 196 -4.54 -6.60 -14.48
N LEU A 197 -5.02 -5.53 -13.84
CA LEU A 197 -4.29 -4.80 -12.81
C LEU A 197 -4.85 -5.17 -11.45
N SER A 198 -3.96 -5.51 -10.55
CA SER A 198 -4.33 -5.95 -9.20
C SER A 198 -4.32 -4.80 -8.22
N ILE A 199 -5.00 -5.00 -7.09
CA ILE A 199 -4.83 -4.13 -5.93
C ILE A 199 -3.33 -4.01 -5.58
N HIS A 200 -2.89 -2.81 -5.25
CA HIS A 200 -1.51 -2.38 -4.98
C HIS A 200 -0.60 -2.25 -6.23
N ASP A 201 -1.09 -2.50 -7.44
CA ASP A 201 -0.35 -2.12 -8.63
C ASP A 201 -0.26 -0.59 -8.76
N LEU A 202 0.86 -0.13 -9.34
CA LEU A 202 1.11 1.28 -9.59
C LEU A 202 0.63 1.68 -10.98
N LEU A 203 -0.05 2.80 -11.07
CA LEU A 203 -0.51 3.37 -12.32
C LEU A 203 0.01 4.80 -12.48
N LEU A 204 0.64 5.08 -13.61
CA LEU A 204 1.05 6.42 -14.01
C LEU A 204 -0.13 7.17 -14.64
N ALA A 205 -0.50 8.30 -14.09
CA ALA A 205 -1.59 9.15 -14.56
C ALA A 205 -1.11 10.60 -14.73
N LYS A 206 -1.89 11.42 -15.45
CA LYS A 206 -1.65 12.86 -15.48
C LYS A 206 -2.36 13.53 -14.31
N ARG A 207 -1.79 14.63 -13.80
CA ARG A 207 -2.38 15.42 -12.71
C ARG A 207 -3.84 15.82 -13.00
N GLY A 208 -4.16 16.11 -14.27
CA GLY A 208 -5.52 16.46 -14.72
C GLY A 208 -6.52 15.32 -14.65
N ASP A 209 -6.07 14.07 -14.52
CA ASP A 209 -6.90 12.86 -14.45
C ASP A 209 -7.13 12.38 -13.01
N ILE A 210 -6.52 13.06 -12.02
CA ILE A 210 -6.70 12.77 -10.60
C ILE A 210 -7.96 13.47 -10.10
N LEU A 211 -8.96 12.71 -9.72
CA LEU A 211 -10.28 13.18 -9.33
C LEU A 211 -10.51 13.06 -7.82
N HIS A 212 -11.51 13.77 -7.32
CA HIS A 212 -11.92 13.70 -5.93
C HIS A 212 -12.34 12.26 -5.54
N PRO A 213 -12.00 11.76 -4.35
CA PRO A 213 -12.27 10.38 -3.94
C PRO A 213 -13.76 10.01 -3.95
N GLU A 214 -14.67 10.98 -3.76
CA GLU A 214 -16.13 10.76 -3.81
C GLU A 214 -16.63 10.13 -5.11
N PHE A 215 -15.90 10.27 -6.22
CA PHE A 215 -16.29 9.64 -7.48
C PHE A 215 -16.24 8.13 -7.42
N ALA A 216 -15.29 7.54 -6.70
CA ALA A 216 -15.20 6.10 -6.49
C ALA A 216 -16.20 5.61 -5.43
N GLU A 217 -16.49 6.41 -4.40
CA GLU A 217 -17.41 6.04 -3.30
C GLU A 217 -18.87 5.98 -3.76
N THR A 218 -19.27 6.74 -4.80
CA THR A 218 -20.66 6.81 -5.28
C THR A 218 -21.19 5.48 -5.80
N LYS A 219 -20.33 4.52 -6.15
CA LYS A 219 -20.73 3.19 -6.63
C LYS A 219 -21.07 2.18 -5.52
N ALA A 220 -20.71 2.46 -4.28
CA ALA A 220 -20.96 1.55 -3.15
C ALA A 220 -22.43 1.60 -2.63
N LYS A 221 -23.27 2.55 -3.09
CA LYS A 221 -24.68 2.57 -2.77
C LYS A 221 -25.46 1.83 -3.86
N PRO A 222 -26.03 0.63 -3.57
CA PRO A 222 -27.00 0.03 -4.48
C PRO A 222 -28.15 1.03 -4.65
N GLU A 223 -28.47 1.37 -5.90
CA GLU A 223 -29.69 2.11 -6.21
C GLU A 223 -30.87 1.33 -5.60
N THR A 224 -31.40 1.84 -4.50
CA THR A 224 -32.68 1.38 -3.97
C THR A 224 -33.71 1.87 -4.97
N THR A 225 -34.02 1.02 -5.96
CA THR A 225 -35.14 1.26 -6.88
C THR A 225 -36.40 1.31 -6.05
N VAL A 226 -36.85 2.50 -5.70
CA VAL A 226 -38.18 2.72 -5.16
C VAL A 226 -39.15 2.51 -6.32
N LEU A 227 -39.69 1.30 -6.43
CA LEU A 227 -40.85 1.02 -7.27
C LEU A 227 -42.06 1.76 -6.65
N HIS A 228 -42.53 2.78 -7.34
CA HIS A 228 -43.83 3.41 -7.11
C HIS A 228 -44.91 2.63 -7.85
#